data_f7925096fb5c90c4cbdd57dffd597e4d
#
_entry.id   f7925096fb5c90c4cbdd57dffd597e4d
#
_cell.length_a   1.000
_cell.length_b   1.000
_cell.length_c   1.000
_cell.angle_alpha   90.00
_cell.angle_beta   90.00
_cell.angle_gamma   90.00
#
_symmetry.space_group_name_H-M   'P 1'
#
loop_
_entity.id
_entity.type
_entity.pdbx_description
1 polymer ?
#
loop_
_entity_poly.entity_id
_entity_poly.type
_entity_poly.pdbx_seq_one_letter_code
_entity_poly.pdbx_strand_id
1 'polypeptide(L)'
;MRIAFCLVLSLLVANAGFAQSSEGVVPARLSLEDALRIAEARNPQIVVAQQEIIASEADVAGASKRPNPAFIMSSEGIPLSQQNRPSFFNNQELTFGIQQDLELGGRRRLRTEQSQRGADAARALSRDALRQLRFEVRRAYMQAVLAKADDEVARATLEEIDRVLALNRARYEQGELSGGELRRLQVERFRFADDAFAAELALKNARSALLALLNLRPLDQSFDTIDDILPASIAATMAASPEAATSAVGRALTSRPDLDAARREQDRAEAGIRLQRALRTPSLSVGAGLKRDFGANGFVFTFGVPLPLFNRNEAGVARAGAEQRQAAARLTAVETQVSLEVQEALNAVDVSRRRLSYVEGEYLKSAREARDIVLASYRSGGATLIDYLDAQRALREALRTQNRVRFDYRISLFQYEAAVGAPAVTQGKELP
;
A
#
# COMPACT_ATOMS: atom_id res chain seq x y z
N MET A 1 20.20 -46.93 -43.45
CA MET A 1 18.89 -46.87 -42.82
C MET A 1 18.89 -45.60 -41.93
N ARG A 2 18.18 -44.59 -42.41
CA ARG A 2 18.15 -43.24 -41.81
C ARG A 2 17.13 -43.24 -40.68
N ILE A 3 17.52 -42.83 -39.47
CA ILE A 3 16.57 -42.44 -38.43
C ILE A 3 17.01 -41.05 -37.96
N ALA A 4 16.35 -40.05 -38.50
CA ALA A 4 16.41 -38.67 -38.02
C ALA A 4 15.49 -38.55 -36.80
N PHE A 5 16.05 -38.20 -35.63
CA PHE A 5 15.27 -37.88 -34.44
C PHE A 5 15.12 -36.35 -34.36
N CYS A 6 14.02 -35.84 -34.96
CA CYS A 6 13.61 -34.45 -34.77
C CYS A 6 12.90 -34.32 -33.43
N LEU A 7 13.56 -33.76 -32.45
CA LEU A 7 12.95 -33.31 -31.18
C LEU A 7 12.47 -31.89 -31.41
N VAL A 8 11.18 -31.74 -31.80
CA VAL A 8 10.50 -30.45 -31.85
C VAL A 8 10.02 -30.15 -30.41
N LEU A 9 10.77 -29.32 -29.74
CA LEU A 9 10.35 -28.75 -28.47
C LEU A 9 9.46 -27.54 -28.74
N SER A 10 8.15 -27.76 -28.85
CA SER A 10 7.15 -26.69 -28.92
C SER A 10 7.01 -26.03 -27.54
N LEU A 11 7.69 -24.90 -27.37
CA LEU A 11 7.39 -23.95 -26.24
C LEU A 11 6.05 -23.27 -26.58
N LEU A 12 4.98 -23.80 -26.02
CA LEU A 12 3.73 -23.07 -25.87
C LEU A 12 3.93 -22.06 -24.71
N VAL A 13 4.41 -20.87 -25.06
CA VAL A 13 4.30 -19.72 -24.17
C VAL A 13 2.83 -19.29 -24.21
N ALA A 14 2.06 -19.76 -23.26
CA ALA A 14 0.75 -19.18 -22.97
C ALA A 14 0.99 -17.77 -22.40
N ASN A 15 1.03 -16.78 -23.31
CA ASN A 15 0.85 -15.39 -22.94
C ASN A 15 -0.61 -15.22 -22.44
N ALA A 16 -0.84 -15.54 -21.15
CA ALA A 16 -1.99 -15.02 -20.45
C ALA A 16 -1.74 -13.52 -20.27
N GLY A 17 -2.12 -12.73 -21.27
CA GLY A 17 -2.19 -11.29 -21.18
C GLY A 17 -3.18 -10.93 -20.08
N PHE A 18 -2.69 -10.62 -18.89
CA PHE A 18 -3.43 -9.88 -17.88
C PHE A 18 -3.54 -8.41 -18.31
N ALA A 19 -4.24 -8.16 -19.43
CA ALA A 19 -4.85 -6.88 -19.65
C ALA A 19 -6.16 -6.88 -18.84
N GLN A 20 -6.08 -6.69 -17.53
CA GLN A 20 -7.23 -6.20 -16.79
C GLN A 20 -7.54 -4.83 -17.36
N SER A 21 -8.62 -4.77 -18.15
CA SER A 21 -9.18 -3.50 -18.59
C SER A 21 -9.48 -2.68 -17.32
N SER A 22 -8.71 -1.62 -17.11
CA SER A 22 -8.94 -0.64 -16.03
C SER A 22 -10.22 0.19 -16.28
N GLU A 23 -10.93 -0.10 -17.36
CA GLU A 23 -12.23 0.46 -17.66
C GLU A 23 -13.25 -0.13 -16.70
N GLY A 24 -13.56 0.60 -15.65
CA GLY A 24 -14.62 0.30 -14.70
C GLY A 24 -15.48 1.53 -14.51
N VAL A 25 -16.80 1.34 -14.56
CA VAL A 25 -17.73 2.42 -14.26
C VAL A 25 -17.88 2.52 -12.75
N VAL A 26 -17.63 3.72 -12.20
CA VAL A 26 -17.92 3.99 -10.79
C VAL A 26 -19.42 4.00 -10.56
N PRO A 27 -19.96 3.47 -9.44
CA PRO A 27 -21.36 3.63 -9.09
C PRO A 27 -21.75 5.13 -9.01
N ALA A 28 -22.90 5.51 -9.55
CA ALA A 28 -23.37 6.90 -9.50
C ALA A 28 -23.47 7.44 -8.06
N ARG A 29 -23.70 6.56 -7.09
CA ARG A 29 -23.68 6.82 -5.65
C ARG A 29 -22.63 5.89 -5.02
N LEU A 30 -21.54 6.45 -4.54
CA LEU A 30 -20.42 5.73 -3.98
C LEU A 30 -20.41 5.85 -2.45
N SER A 31 -20.44 4.71 -1.75
CA SER A 31 -20.22 4.65 -0.31
C SER A 31 -18.73 4.40 0.00
N LEU A 32 -18.31 4.67 1.24
CA LEU A 32 -16.96 4.33 1.70
C LEU A 32 -16.69 2.83 1.62
N GLU A 33 -17.69 1.99 1.92
CA GLU A 33 -17.58 0.54 1.85
C GLU A 33 -17.36 0.06 0.42
N ASP A 34 -18.12 0.61 -0.55
CA ASP A 34 -17.93 0.31 -1.98
C ASP A 34 -16.55 0.75 -2.47
N ALA A 35 -16.09 1.95 -2.06
CA ALA A 35 -14.77 2.43 -2.41
C ALA A 35 -13.66 1.49 -1.91
N LEU A 36 -13.74 1.03 -0.66
CA LEU A 36 -12.80 0.05 -0.10
C LEU A 36 -12.83 -1.26 -0.89
N ARG A 37 -14.00 -1.81 -1.16
CA ARG A 37 -14.17 -3.07 -1.91
C ARG A 37 -13.58 -2.98 -3.32
N ILE A 38 -13.82 -1.86 -4.02
CA ILE A 38 -13.28 -1.62 -5.37
C ILE A 38 -11.75 -1.51 -5.32
N ALA A 39 -11.20 -0.75 -4.36
CA ALA A 39 -9.76 -0.58 -4.21
C ALA A 39 -9.06 -1.91 -3.91
N GLU A 40 -9.57 -2.70 -2.96
CA GLU A 40 -9.02 -4.01 -2.61
C GLU A 40 -8.99 -4.98 -3.81
N ALA A 41 -10.00 -4.90 -4.68
CA ALA A 41 -10.10 -5.76 -5.86
C ALA A 41 -9.23 -5.30 -7.05
N ARG A 42 -8.94 -3.99 -7.17
CA ARG A 42 -8.36 -3.42 -8.39
C ARG A 42 -7.04 -2.69 -8.22
N ASN A 43 -6.67 -2.32 -6.98
CA ASN A 43 -5.46 -1.51 -6.77
C ASN A 43 -4.20 -2.30 -7.14
N PRO A 44 -3.32 -1.74 -8.02
CA PRO A 44 -2.10 -2.41 -8.45
C PRO A 44 -1.14 -2.76 -7.32
N GLN A 45 -1.10 -2.00 -6.22
CA GLN A 45 -0.23 -2.30 -5.08
C GLN A 45 -0.59 -3.65 -4.43
N ILE A 46 -1.89 -3.97 -4.35
CA ILE A 46 -2.34 -5.27 -3.82
C ILE A 46 -1.96 -6.40 -4.77
N VAL A 47 -2.10 -6.19 -6.10
CA VAL A 47 -1.64 -7.18 -7.10
C VAL A 47 -0.14 -7.43 -6.96
N VAL A 48 0.68 -6.38 -6.84
CA VAL A 48 2.13 -6.50 -6.62
C VAL A 48 2.41 -7.30 -5.34
N ALA A 49 1.76 -6.97 -4.23
CA ALA A 49 1.95 -7.68 -2.96
C ALA A 49 1.54 -9.17 -3.04
N GLN A 50 0.51 -9.50 -3.81
CA GLN A 50 0.09 -10.89 -4.05
C GLN A 50 1.11 -11.64 -4.93
N GLN A 51 1.65 -11.00 -5.98
CA GLN A 51 2.68 -11.61 -6.82
C GLN A 51 3.98 -11.86 -6.04
N GLU A 52 4.33 -11.00 -5.09
CA GLU A 52 5.48 -11.22 -4.21
C GLU A 52 5.31 -12.45 -3.32
N ILE A 53 4.11 -12.74 -2.84
CA ILE A 53 3.81 -13.99 -2.12
C ILE A 53 4.06 -15.19 -3.05
N ILE A 54 3.53 -15.15 -4.27
CA ILE A 54 3.69 -16.24 -5.25
C ILE A 54 5.17 -16.45 -5.59
N ALA A 55 5.92 -15.36 -5.80
CA ALA A 55 7.37 -15.44 -6.04
C ALA A 55 8.11 -16.08 -4.86
N SER A 56 7.81 -15.64 -3.63
CA SER A 56 8.42 -16.20 -2.41
C SER A 56 8.05 -17.68 -2.21
N GLU A 57 6.86 -18.12 -2.56
CA GLU A 57 6.45 -19.52 -2.52
C GLU A 57 7.16 -20.36 -3.59
N ALA A 58 7.42 -19.79 -4.77
CA ALA A 58 8.24 -20.42 -5.79
C ALA A 58 9.70 -20.58 -5.31
N ASP A 59 10.25 -19.60 -4.57
CA ASP A 59 11.57 -19.71 -3.95
C ASP A 59 11.60 -20.84 -2.91
N VAL A 60 10.56 -21.06 -2.12
CA VAL A 60 10.44 -22.20 -1.20
C VAL A 60 10.45 -23.51 -1.98
N ALA A 61 9.67 -23.59 -3.07
CA ALA A 61 9.63 -24.77 -3.93
C ALA A 61 11.02 -25.07 -4.54
N GLY A 62 11.72 -24.03 -5.05
CA GLY A 62 13.08 -24.14 -5.58
C GLY A 62 14.08 -24.57 -4.51
N ALA A 63 14.06 -23.93 -3.34
CA ALA A 63 14.95 -24.23 -2.21
C ALA A 63 14.81 -25.67 -1.69
N SER A 64 13.64 -26.28 -1.85
CA SER A 64 13.35 -27.66 -1.43
C SER A 64 13.94 -28.71 -2.38
N LYS A 65 14.34 -28.36 -3.60
CA LYS A 65 14.83 -29.31 -4.62
C LYS A 65 16.26 -29.72 -4.33
N ARG A 66 16.58 -30.94 -4.72
CA ARG A 66 17.98 -31.42 -4.76
C ARG A 66 18.66 -30.92 -6.04
N PRO A 67 20.00 -30.77 -6.06
CA PRO A 67 20.72 -30.54 -7.29
C PRO A 67 20.39 -31.64 -8.33
N ASN A 68 20.27 -31.26 -9.58
CA ASN A 68 20.05 -32.25 -10.65
C ASN A 68 21.28 -33.13 -10.86
N PRO A 69 21.12 -34.42 -11.21
CA PRO A 69 22.23 -35.23 -11.70
C PRO A 69 22.80 -34.67 -12.98
N ALA A 70 24.10 -34.70 -13.10
CA ALA A 70 24.82 -34.31 -14.31
C ALA A 70 25.18 -35.57 -15.12
N PHE A 71 24.89 -35.54 -16.43
CA PHE A 71 25.48 -36.52 -17.34
C PHE A 71 26.92 -36.08 -17.66
N ILE A 72 27.85 -36.97 -17.48
CA ILE A 72 29.29 -36.76 -17.76
C ILE A 72 29.71 -37.62 -18.93
N MET A 73 30.48 -37.02 -19.84
CA MET A 73 31.19 -37.70 -20.88
C MET A 73 32.60 -37.19 -20.93
N SER A 74 33.58 -38.07 -20.82
CA SER A 74 34.98 -37.75 -21.03
C SER A 74 35.61 -38.63 -22.09
N SER A 75 36.52 -38.03 -22.83
CA SER A 75 37.36 -38.75 -23.81
C SER A 75 38.81 -38.40 -23.51
N GLU A 76 39.60 -39.41 -23.24
CA GLU A 76 41.02 -39.29 -22.85
C GLU A 76 41.86 -40.14 -23.78
N GLY A 77 43.18 -39.86 -23.79
CA GLY A 77 44.12 -40.66 -24.61
C GLY A 77 44.06 -40.37 -26.11
N ILE A 78 43.55 -39.20 -26.52
CA ILE A 78 43.52 -38.78 -27.93
C ILE A 78 44.95 -38.45 -28.38
N PRO A 79 45.61 -39.23 -29.24
CA PRO A 79 46.98 -38.98 -29.66
C PRO A 79 47.10 -37.72 -30.50
N LEU A 80 48.03 -36.83 -30.17
CA LEU A 80 48.29 -35.57 -30.88
C LEU A 80 49.06 -35.77 -32.21
N SER A 81 49.72 -36.92 -32.43
CA SER A 81 50.37 -37.27 -33.67
C SER A 81 50.20 -38.77 -33.98
N GLN A 82 49.74 -39.11 -35.19
CA GLN A 82 49.65 -40.51 -35.62
C GLN A 82 50.24 -40.68 -37.02
N GLN A 83 51.20 -41.58 -37.14
CA GLN A 83 51.70 -42.05 -38.45
C GLN A 83 50.89 -43.25 -39.01
N ASN A 84 50.11 -43.96 -38.18
CA ASN A 84 49.19 -45.02 -38.60
C ASN A 84 47.82 -44.75 -38.00
N ARG A 85 46.74 -44.67 -38.76
CA ARG A 85 45.37 -44.42 -38.36
C ARG A 85 44.69 -45.67 -37.77
N PRO A 86 44.72 -45.93 -36.48
CA PRO A 86 43.76 -46.84 -35.88
C PRO A 86 42.36 -46.18 -35.81
N SER A 87 41.34 -47.00 -35.73
CA SER A 87 39.95 -46.51 -35.60
C SER A 87 39.83 -45.55 -34.44
N PHE A 88 39.28 -44.35 -34.65
CA PHE A 88 39.05 -43.30 -33.63
C PHE A 88 38.49 -43.85 -32.32
N PHE A 89 37.55 -44.85 -32.43
CA PHE A 89 36.90 -45.46 -31.27
C PHE A 89 37.72 -46.54 -30.51
N ASN A 90 38.80 -47.05 -31.07
CA ASN A 90 39.55 -48.14 -30.45
C ASN A 90 40.80 -47.69 -29.70
N ASN A 91 41.24 -46.44 -29.89
CA ASN A 91 42.48 -45.92 -29.33
C ASN A 91 42.32 -44.77 -28.36
N GLN A 92 41.13 -44.64 -27.75
CA GLN A 92 40.83 -43.61 -26.77
C GLN A 92 40.00 -44.22 -25.64
N GLU A 93 40.13 -43.63 -24.49
CA GLU A 93 39.30 -43.93 -23.36
C GLU A 93 38.02 -43.08 -23.43
N LEU A 94 36.86 -43.73 -23.43
CA LEU A 94 35.55 -43.08 -23.42
C LEU A 94 34.83 -43.43 -22.12
N THR A 95 34.43 -42.41 -21.34
CA THR A 95 33.63 -42.59 -20.12
C THR A 95 32.27 -41.89 -20.31
N PHE A 96 31.20 -42.61 -20.03
CA PHE A 96 29.84 -42.08 -19.93
C PHE A 96 29.30 -42.39 -18.59
N GLY A 97 28.77 -41.39 -17.87
CA GLY A 97 28.29 -41.58 -16.54
C GLY A 97 27.26 -40.57 -16.07
N ILE A 98 26.72 -40.80 -14.89
CA ILE A 98 25.88 -39.88 -14.16
C ILE A 98 26.57 -39.54 -12.86
N GLN A 99 26.65 -38.25 -12.55
CA GLN A 99 27.18 -37.72 -11.30
C GLN A 99 26.10 -36.96 -10.55
N GLN A 100 25.99 -37.16 -9.24
CA GLN A 100 25.07 -36.50 -8.35
C GLN A 100 25.81 -35.87 -7.17
N ASP A 101 25.51 -34.59 -6.92
CA ASP A 101 25.98 -33.91 -5.72
C ASP A 101 25.01 -34.18 -4.55
N LEU A 102 25.59 -34.71 -3.48
CA LEU A 102 24.89 -34.96 -2.23
C LEU A 102 25.16 -33.82 -1.24
N GLU A 103 24.13 -33.07 -0.94
CA GLU A 103 24.17 -31.98 0.04
C GLU A 103 24.24 -32.54 1.45
N LEU A 104 25.36 -32.34 2.14
CA LEU A 104 25.56 -32.73 3.53
C LEU A 104 25.25 -31.59 4.50
N GLY A 105 25.23 -31.85 5.80
CA GLY A 105 25.05 -30.83 6.85
C GLY A 105 23.64 -30.21 6.91
N GLY A 106 22.63 -30.86 6.30
CA GLY A 106 21.25 -30.37 6.34
C GLY A 106 20.99 -29.11 5.52
N ARG A 107 21.87 -28.79 4.56
CA ARG A 107 21.82 -27.55 3.73
C ARG A 107 20.46 -27.34 3.08
N ARG A 108 19.89 -28.37 2.47
CA ARG A 108 18.57 -28.29 1.82
C ARG A 108 17.49 -27.89 2.81
N ARG A 109 17.43 -28.52 3.99
CA ARG A 109 16.48 -28.20 5.05
C ARG A 109 16.61 -26.74 5.50
N LEU A 110 17.86 -26.27 5.73
CA LEU A 110 18.11 -24.90 6.18
C LEU A 110 17.80 -23.87 5.09
N ARG A 111 18.10 -24.18 3.81
CA ARG A 111 17.73 -23.34 2.66
C ARG A 111 16.21 -23.22 2.54
N THR A 112 15.49 -24.34 2.64
CA THR A 112 14.03 -24.36 2.62
C THR A 112 13.46 -23.57 3.81
N GLU A 113 14.01 -23.73 5.01
CA GLU A 113 13.60 -22.98 6.20
C GLU A 113 13.79 -21.46 6.01
N GLN A 114 14.94 -21.03 5.50
CA GLN A 114 15.21 -19.61 5.23
C GLN A 114 14.20 -19.05 4.21
N SER A 115 13.93 -19.75 3.10
CA SER A 115 12.94 -19.34 2.11
C SER A 115 11.53 -19.32 2.68
N GLN A 116 11.16 -20.29 3.54
CA GLN A 116 9.86 -20.32 4.20
C GLN A 116 9.66 -19.09 5.09
N ARG A 117 10.66 -18.67 5.87
CA ARG A 117 10.61 -17.44 6.67
C ARG A 117 10.47 -16.20 5.78
N GLY A 118 11.10 -16.22 4.58
CA GLY A 118 10.92 -15.16 3.57
C GLY A 118 9.48 -15.08 3.06
N ALA A 119 8.86 -16.21 2.75
CA ALA A 119 7.46 -16.26 2.33
C ALA A 119 6.50 -15.80 3.44
N ASP A 120 6.79 -16.15 4.71
CA ASP A 120 6.00 -15.69 5.85
C ASP A 120 6.11 -14.15 6.02
N ALA A 121 7.31 -13.57 5.78
CA ALA A 121 7.50 -12.12 5.77
C ALA A 121 6.73 -11.45 4.62
N ALA A 122 6.77 -12.01 3.41
CA ALA A 122 6.01 -11.51 2.26
C ALA A 122 4.50 -11.50 2.53
N ARG A 123 3.95 -12.54 3.16
CA ARG A 123 2.54 -12.58 3.57
C ARG A 123 2.20 -11.49 4.59
N ALA A 124 3.09 -11.23 5.54
CA ALA A 124 2.90 -10.16 6.52
C ALA A 124 2.94 -8.77 5.86
N LEU A 125 3.88 -8.53 4.93
CA LEU A 125 3.95 -7.29 4.14
C LEU A 125 2.72 -7.07 3.27
N SER A 126 2.14 -8.13 2.69
CA SER A 126 0.90 -8.04 1.93
C SER A 126 -0.29 -7.60 2.81
N ARG A 127 -0.38 -8.09 4.05
CA ARG A 127 -1.38 -7.60 5.00
C ARG A 127 -1.16 -6.13 5.38
N ASP A 128 0.10 -5.71 5.49
CA ASP A 128 0.40 -4.31 5.76
C ASP A 128 0.06 -3.40 4.57
N ALA A 129 0.34 -3.81 3.35
CA ALA A 129 -0.07 -3.09 2.14
C ALA A 129 -1.59 -2.89 2.08
N LEU A 130 -2.36 -3.92 2.46
CA LEU A 130 -3.82 -3.81 2.55
C LEU A 130 -4.27 -2.83 3.64
N ARG A 131 -3.63 -2.84 4.82
CA ARG A 131 -3.90 -1.89 5.91
C ARG A 131 -3.64 -0.45 5.46
N GLN A 132 -2.52 -0.20 4.80
CA GLN A 132 -2.14 1.12 4.27
C GLN A 132 -3.12 1.57 3.19
N LEU A 133 -3.44 0.71 2.21
CA LEU A 133 -4.42 1.02 1.16
C LEU A 133 -5.78 1.40 1.75
N ARG A 134 -6.28 0.66 2.74
CA ARG A 134 -7.54 0.98 3.41
C ARG A 134 -7.54 2.37 4.03
N PHE A 135 -6.45 2.76 4.68
CA PHE A 135 -6.32 4.10 5.24
C PHE A 135 -6.29 5.18 4.16
N GLU A 136 -5.52 4.97 3.08
CA GLU A 136 -5.44 5.92 1.96
C GLU A 136 -6.79 6.10 1.27
N VAL A 137 -7.53 5.02 1.01
CA VAL A 137 -8.88 5.07 0.42
C VAL A 137 -9.85 5.83 1.32
N ARG A 138 -9.85 5.55 2.63
CA ARG A 138 -10.69 6.28 3.58
C ARG A 138 -10.39 7.76 3.59
N ARG A 139 -9.12 8.13 3.58
CA ARG A 139 -8.67 9.52 3.54
C ARG A 139 -9.08 10.21 2.24
N ALA A 140 -8.85 9.57 1.08
CA ALA A 140 -9.20 10.12 -0.22
C ALA A 140 -10.73 10.25 -0.40
N TYR A 141 -11.49 9.26 0.07
CA TYR A 141 -12.95 9.31 0.06
C TYR A 141 -13.48 10.46 0.92
N MET A 142 -13.00 10.58 2.16
CA MET A 142 -13.40 11.68 3.04
C MET A 142 -12.97 13.05 2.52
N GLN A 143 -11.87 13.13 1.78
CA GLN A 143 -11.46 14.36 1.10
C GLN A 143 -12.47 14.76 0.00
N ALA A 144 -13.03 13.79 -0.72
CA ALA A 144 -14.09 14.06 -1.70
C ALA A 144 -15.41 14.49 -1.01
N VAL A 145 -15.76 13.89 0.13
CA VAL A 145 -16.92 14.29 0.95
C VAL A 145 -16.74 15.73 1.49
N LEU A 146 -15.55 16.06 2.00
CA LEU A 146 -15.23 17.42 2.46
C LEU A 146 -15.34 18.44 1.32
N ALA A 147 -14.75 18.14 0.17
CA ALA A 147 -14.76 19.03 -0.99
C ALA A 147 -16.19 19.26 -1.52
N LYS A 148 -17.07 18.23 -1.46
CA LYS A 148 -18.48 18.36 -1.78
C LYS A 148 -19.20 19.32 -0.81
N ALA A 149 -18.99 19.14 0.50
CA ALA A 149 -19.61 20.00 1.51
C ALA A 149 -19.13 21.45 1.41
N ASP A 150 -17.87 21.68 1.07
CA ASP A 150 -17.33 23.03 0.86
C ASP A 150 -17.86 23.67 -0.45
N ASP A 151 -18.06 22.90 -1.51
CA ASP A 151 -18.72 23.36 -2.76
C ASP A 151 -20.19 23.75 -2.49
N GLU A 152 -20.93 22.95 -1.72
CA GLU A 152 -22.31 23.25 -1.30
C GLU A 152 -22.36 24.57 -0.49
N VAL A 153 -21.45 24.79 0.45
CA VAL A 153 -21.38 26.05 1.21
C VAL A 153 -21.07 27.24 0.30
N ALA A 154 -20.14 27.11 -0.63
CA ALA A 154 -19.76 28.16 -1.55
C ALA A 154 -20.90 28.55 -2.50
N ARG A 155 -21.59 27.57 -3.08
CA ARG A 155 -22.77 27.79 -3.95
C ARG A 155 -23.92 28.41 -3.19
N ALA A 156 -24.27 27.91 -2.02
CA ALA A 156 -25.35 28.48 -1.20
C ALA A 156 -25.05 29.94 -0.80
N THR A 157 -23.76 30.25 -0.50
CA THR A 157 -23.34 31.62 -0.20
C THR A 157 -23.48 32.52 -1.42
N LEU A 158 -23.06 32.07 -2.61
CA LEU A 158 -23.21 32.85 -3.86
C LEU A 158 -24.68 33.12 -4.20
N GLU A 159 -25.53 32.10 -4.04
CA GLU A 159 -27.01 32.29 -4.25
C GLU A 159 -27.61 33.33 -3.30
N GLU A 160 -27.15 33.36 -2.02
CA GLU A 160 -27.61 34.39 -1.08
C GLU A 160 -27.15 35.80 -1.51
N ILE A 161 -25.89 35.92 -1.93
CA ILE A 161 -25.38 37.20 -2.46
C ILE A 161 -26.14 37.63 -3.72
N ASP A 162 -26.52 36.70 -4.59
CA ASP A 162 -27.34 37.00 -5.79
C ASP A 162 -28.73 37.51 -5.42
N ARG A 163 -29.35 36.93 -4.39
CA ARG A 163 -30.65 37.44 -3.85
C ARG A 163 -30.50 38.85 -3.30
N VAL A 164 -29.44 39.13 -2.55
CA VAL A 164 -29.18 40.48 -2.04
C VAL A 164 -28.88 41.46 -3.16
N LEU A 165 -28.14 41.04 -4.19
CA LEU A 165 -27.86 41.87 -5.37
C LEU A 165 -29.16 42.25 -6.13
N ALA A 166 -30.09 41.30 -6.30
CA ALA A 166 -31.36 41.57 -6.93
C ALA A 166 -32.21 42.59 -6.14
N LEU A 167 -32.26 42.44 -4.81
CA LEU A 167 -32.90 43.41 -3.92
C LEU A 167 -32.30 44.81 -4.05
N ASN A 168 -30.98 44.92 -4.05
CA ASN A 168 -30.30 46.21 -4.14
C ASN A 168 -30.40 46.86 -5.52
N ARG A 169 -30.55 46.09 -6.60
CA ARG A 169 -30.87 46.62 -7.92
C ARG A 169 -32.24 47.30 -7.92
N ALA A 170 -33.28 46.66 -7.36
CA ALA A 170 -34.59 47.22 -7.23
C ALA A 170 -34.58 48.53 -6.41
N ARG A 171 -33.87 48.59 -5.30
CA ARG A 171 -33.71 49.80 -4.49
C ARG A 171 -32.98 50.92 -5.24
N TYR A 172 -31.97 50.59 -6.04
CA TYR A 172 -31.26 51.56 -6.88
C TYR A 172 -32.18 52.17 -7.94
N GLU A 173 -33.02 51.34 -8.59
CA GLU A 173 -34.00 51.78 -9.57
C GLU A 173 -35.10 52.70 -8.96
N GLN A 174 -35.39 52.53 -7.66
CA GLN A 174 -36.27 53.37 -6.89
C GLN A 174 -35.58 54.63 -6.32
N GLY A 175 -34.26 54.77 -6.50
CA GLY A 175 -33.50 55.91 -6.00
C GLY A 175 -33.12 55.80 -4.50
N GLU A 176 -33.38 54.66 -3.86
CA GLU A 176 -33.14 54.41 -2.42
C GLU A 176 -31.70 53.96 -2.14
N LEU A 177 -30.92 53.61 -3.16
CA LEU A 177 -29.54 53.13 -3.03
C LEU A 177 -28.59 53.94 -3.93
N SER A 178 -27.39 54.17 -3.44
CA SER A 178 -26.36 54.84 -4.26
C SER A 178 -25.76 53.90 -5.31
N GLY A 179 -25.41 54.45 -6.49
CA GLY A 179 -24.71 53.66 -7.53
C GLY A 179 -23.39 53.10 -7.08
N GLY A 180 -22.73 53.76 -6.13
CA GLY A 180 -21.47 53.27 -5.53
C GLY A 180 -21.65 52.00 -4.71
N GLU A 181 -22.70 51.92 -3.92
CA GLU A 181 -23.01 50.72 -3.13
C GLU A 181 -23.40 49.53 -4.01
N LEU A 182 -24.20 49.77 -5.07
CA LEU A 182 -24.51 48.70 -6.03
C LEU A 182 -23.26 48.18 -6.73
N ARG A 183 -22.36 49.08 -7.18
CA ARG A 183 -21.08 48.66 -7.80
C ARG A 183 -20.21 47.87 -6.84
N ARG A 184 -20.14 48.28 -5.59
CA ARG A 184 -19.41 47.55 -4.54
C ARG A 184 -19.92 46.13 -4.35
N LEU A 185 -21.26 45.96 -4.28
CA LEU A 185 -21.86 44.64 -4.17
C LEU A 185 -21.57 43.77 -5.40
N GLN A 186 -21.57 44.35 -6.61
CA GLN A 186 -21.21 43.62 -7.83
C GLN A 186 -19.73 43.11 -7.78
N VAL A 187 -18.80 43.91 -7.26
CA VAL A 187 -17.42 43.49 -7.09
C VAL A 187 -17.27 42.38 -6.02
N GLU A 188 -17.99 42.51 -4.90
CA GLU A 188 -17.98 41.48 -3.87
C GLU A 188 -18.61 40.16 -4.36
N ARG A 189 -19.69 40.24 -5.13
CA ARG A 189 -20.27 39.06 -5.78
C ARG A 189 -19.23 38.27 -6.61
N PHE A 190 -18.35 38.98 -7.33
CA PHE A 190 -17.29 38.32 -8.09
C PHE A 190 -16.37 37.48 -7.21
N ARG A 191 -16.00 37.98 -6.00
CA ARG A 191 -15.19 37.22 -5.03
C ARG A 191 -15.89 35.94 -4.56
N PHE A 192 -17.20 36.00 -4.27
CA PHE A 192 -17.95 34.81 -3.90
C PHE A 192 -18.10 33.82 -5.06
N ALA A 193 -18.19 34.31 -6.30
CA ALA A 193 -18.20 33.46 -7.48
C ALA A 193 -16.84 32.77 -7.71
N ASP A 194 -15.74 33.49 -7.50
CA ASP A 194 -14.38 32.92 -7.57
C ASP A 194 -14.16 31.86 -6.52
N ASP A 195 -14.63 32.07 -5.27
CA ASP A 195 -14.62 31.06 -4.22
C ASP A 195 -15.42 29.80 -4.61
N ALA A 196 -16.56 29.95 -5.30
CA ALA A 196 -17.37 28.83 -5.78
C ALA A 196 -16.64 28.05 -6.89
N PHE A 197 -15.98 28.73 -7.83
CA PHE A 197 -15.16 28.06 -8.84
C PHE A 197 -13.97 27.31 -8.23
N ALA A 198 -13.32 27.88 -7.22
CA ALA A 198 -12.24 27.21 -6.51
C ALA A 198 -12.73 25.95 -5.77
N ALA A 199 -13.90 26.00 -5.14
CA ALA A 199 -14.52 24.84 -4.47
C ALA A 199 -14.94 23.77 -5.48
N GLU A 200 -15.53 24.14 -6.63
CA GLU A 200 -15.85 23.21 -7.71
C GLU A 200 -14.59 22.50 -8.24
N LEU A 201 -13.51 23.24 -8.46
CA LEU A 201 -12.22 22.65 -8.87
C LEU A 201 -11.68 21.67 -7.82
N ALA A 202 -11.74 22.03 -6.55
CA ALA A 202 -11.32 21.16 -5.46
C ALA A 202 -12.13 19.84 -5.43
N LEU A 203 -13.45 19.92 -5.64
CA LEU A 203 -14.33 18.74 -5.72
C LEU A 203 -13.96 17.85 -6.91
N LYS A 204 -13.78 18.43 -8.10
CA LYS A 204 -13.35 17.67 -9.30
C LYS A 204 -12.01 16.97 -9.07
N ASN A 205 -11.03 17.67 -8.51
CA ASN A 205 -9.72 17.11 -8.22
C ASN A 205 -9.77 15.99 -7.17
N ALA A 206 -10.56 16.16 -6.10
CA ALA A 206 -10.73 15.14 -5.08
C ALA A 206 -11.41 13.87 -5.64
N ARG A 207 -12.40 14.02 -6.52
CA ARG A 207 -13.03 12.89 -7.23
C ARG A 207 -12.04 12.17 -8.14
N SER A 208 -11.27 12.89 -8.94
CA SER A 208 -10.25 12.31 -9.82
C SER A 208 -9.15 11.58 -9.03
N ALA A 209 -8.72 12.14 -7.90
CA ALA A 209 -7.73 11.48 -7.01
C ALA A 209 -8.27 10.16 -6.42
N LEU A 210 -9.54 10.15 -6.01
CA LEU A 210 -10.19 8.92 -5.53
C LEU A 210 -10.28 7.87 -6.65
N LEU A 211 -10.73 8.24 -7.86
CA LEU A 211 -10.80 7.33 -9.01
C LEU A 211 -9.43 6.73 -9.37
N ALA A 212 -8.37 7.54 -9.30
CA ALA A 212 -7.01 7.06 -9.53
C ALA A 212 -6.60 6.00 -8.49
N LEU A 213 -6.92 6.22 -7.21
CA LEU A 213 -6.64 5.26 -6.13
C LEU A 213 -7.45 3.96 -6.27
N LEU A 214 -8.68 4.06 -6.76
CA LEU A 214 -9.55 2.92 -7.08
C LEU A 214 -9.13 2.21 -8.38
N ASN A 215 -8.15 2.72 -9.11
CA ASN A 215 -7.72 2.24 -10.44
C ASN A 215 -8.90 2.17 -11.43
N LEU A 216 -9.75 3.21 -11.43
CA LEU A 216 -10.86 3.37 -12.36
C LEU A 216 -10.52 4.43 -13.42
N ARG A 217 -10.84 4.15 -14.67
CA ARG A 217 -10.66 5.09 -15.79
C ARG A 217 -11.94 5.16 -16.62
N PRO A 218 -12.24 6.32 -17.23
CA PRO A 218 -11.51 7.60 -17.16
C PRO A 218 -11.62 8.29 -15.80
N LEU A 219 -10.74 9.28 -15.50
CA LEU A 219 -10.65 9.95 -14.19
C LEU A 219 -11.64 11.13 -14.01
N ASP A 220 -12.44 11.41 -15.01
CA ASP A 220 -13.46 12.47 -15.04
C ASP A 220 -14.89 11.94 -14.85
N GLN A 221 -15.04 10.66 -14.48
CA GLN A 221 -16.35 10.07 -14.20
C GLN A 221 -17.07 10.84 -13.09
N SER A 222 -18.35 11.13 -13.33
CA SER A 222 -19.21 11.78 -12.34
C SER A 222 -19.81 10.74 -11.39
N PHE A 223 -19.68 10.98 -10.11
CA PHE A 223 -20.32 10.21 -9.04
C PHE A 223 -20.60 11.10 -7.84
N ASP A 224 -21.48 10.66 -6.97
CA ASP A 224 -21.78 11.34 -5.71
C ASP A 224 -21.36 10.49 -4.51
N THR A 225 -20.75 11.13 -3.50
CA THR A 225 -20.44 10.48 -2.22
C THR A 225 -21.68 10.58 -1.32
N ILE A 226 -22.06 9.45 -0.71
CA ILE A 226 -23.31 9.37 0.06
C ILE A 226 -23.14 9.45 1.57
N ASP A 227 -21.92 9.32 2.07
CA ASP A 227 -21.65 9.35 3.51
C ASP A 227 -21.51 10.79 4.01
N ASP A 228 -21.96 11.02 5.24
CA ASP A 228 -21.70 12.27 5.96
C ASP A 228 -20.23 12.35 6.41
N ILE A 229 -19.69 13.57 6.50
CA ILE A 229 -18.35 13.80 7.06
C ILE A 229 -18.25 13.18 8.47
N LEU A 230 -19.25 13.42 9.31
CA LEU A 230 -19.31 12.89 10.66
C LEU A 230 -20.74 12.35 10.93
N PRO A 231 -20.98 11.04 10.73
CA PRO A 231 -22.25 10.41 11.07
C PRO A 231 -22.62 10.57 12.54
N ALA A 232 -23.89 10.71 12.85
CA ALA A 232 -24.40 10.89 14.21
C ALA A 232 -23.99 9.75 15.16
N SER A 233 -23.88 8.51 14.64
CA SER A 233 -23.39 7.36 15.41
C SER A 233 -21.98 7.54 15.94
N ILE A 234 -21.11 8.20 15.18
CA ILE A 234 -19.72 8.48 15.58
C ILE A 234 -19.66 9.70 16.52
N ALA A 235 -20.48 10.72 16.24
CA ALA A 235 -20.61 11.87 17.15
C ALA A 235 -21.03 11.43 18.55
N ALA A 236 -21.90 10.42 18.69
CA ALA A 236 -22.33 9.88 19.98
C ALA A 236 -21.18 9.20 20.76
N THR A 237 -20.17 8.65 20.08
CA THR A 237 -19.00 8.03 20.75
C THR A 237 -17.97 9.05 21.28
N MET A 238 -18.14 10.34 20.96
CA MET A 238 -17.24 11.42 21.44
C MET A 238 -17.18 11.54 22.98
N ALA A 239 -18.22 11.07 23.68
CA ALA A 239 -18.28 11.10 25.14
C ALA A 239 -17.38 10.03 25.81
N ALA A 240 -16.93 9.00 25.07
CA ALA A 240 -16.05 7.97 25.61
C ALA A 240 -14.64 8.53 25.87
N SER A 241 -14.10 8.23 27.05
CA SER A 241 -12.72 8.58 27.37
C SER A 241 -11.75 7.86 26.44
N PRO A 242 -10.68 8.52 25.98
CA PRO A 242 -9.64 7.86 25.20
C PRO A 242 -9.10 6.64 25.94
N GLU A 243 -8.84 5.58 25.21
CA GLU A 243 -8.13 4.43 25.74
C GLU A 243 -6.76 4.84 26.29
N ALA A 244 -6.30 4.19 27.36
CA ALA A 244 -4.96 4.46 27.89
C ALA A 244 -3.89 4.14 26.83
N ALA A 245 -2.94 5.05 26.61
CA ALA A 245 -1.90 4.92 25.60
C ALA A 245 -1.13 3.60 25.72
N THR A 246 -0.89 3.13 26.95
CA THR A 246 -0.18 1.87 27.22
C THR A 246 -0.92 0.66 26.65
N SER A 247 -2.27 0.62 26.75
CA SER A 247 -3.06 -0.49 26.22
C SER A 247 -3.13 -0.45 24.69
N ALA A 248 -3.27 0.73 24.12
CA ALA A 248 -3.27 0.93 22.68
C ALA A 248 -1.94 0.51 22.02
N VAL A 249 -0.80 0.92 22.60
CA VAL A 249 0.53 0.51 22.19
C VAL A 249 0.69 -1.01 22.32
N GLY A 250 0.27 -1.61 23.46
CA GLY A 250 0.32 -3.06 23.64
C GLY A 250 -0.44 -3.84 22.57
N ARG A 251 -1.63 -3.36 22.20
CA ARG A 251 -2.40 -3.97 21.08
C ARG A 251 -1.68 -3.81 19.75
N ALA A 252 -1.16 -2.64 19.43
CA ALA A 252 -0.44 -2.38 18.19
C ALA A 252 0.78 -3.30 18.04
N LEU A 253 1.56 -3.47 19.12
CA LEU A 253 2.73 -4.36 19.13
C LEU A 253 2.39 -5.85 18.92
N THR A 254 1.12 -6.25 19.07
CA THR A 254 0.68 -7.62 18.83
C THR A 254 -0.06 -7.81 17.50
N SER A 255 -0.75 -6.79 17.01
CA SER A 255 -1.68 -6.90 15.87
C SER A 255 -1.14 -6.33 14.55
N ARG A 256 -0.12 -5.46 14.59
CA ARG A 256 0.37 -4.78 13.37
C ARG A 256 1.11 -5.71 12.43
N PRO A 257 0.70 -5.74 11.13
CA PRO A 257 1.32 -6.62 10.14
C PRO A 257 2.75 -6.22 9.76
N ASP A 258 3.10 -4.93 9.77
CA ASP A 258 4.46 -4.44 9.50
C ASP A 258 5.45 -4.91 10.58
N LEU A 259 5.02 -4.95 11.84
CA LEU A 259 5.82 -5.50 12.93
C LEU A 259 5.96 -7.02 12.83
N ASP A 260 4.88 -7.73 12.45
CA ASP A 260 4.97 -9.17 12.15
C ASP A 260 5.96 -9.43 11.01
N ALA A 261 5.94 -8.62 9.95
CA ALA A 261 6.90 -8.71 8.85
C ALA A 261 8.34 -8.52 9.32
N ALA A 262 8.61 -7.53 10.17
CA ALA A 262 9.95 -7.28 10.72
C ALA A 262 10.44 -8.47 11.58
N ARG A 263 9.56 -9.09 12.37
CA ARG A 263 9.87 -10.31 13.14
C ARG A 263 10.19 -11.49 12.23
N ARG A 264 9.39 -11.71 11.16
CA ARG A 264 9.66 -12.77 10.17
C ARG A 264 10.96 -12.56 9.42
N GLU A 265 11.33 -11.31 9.13
CA GLU A 265 12.60 -10.99 8.50
C GLU A 265 13.79 -11.24 9.46
N GLN A 266 13.62 -11.00 10.76
CA GLN A 266 14.61 -11.41 11.75
C GLN A 266 14.76 -12.94 11.79
N ASP A 267 13.66 -13.70 11.83
CA ASP A 267 13.66 -15.18 11.76
C ASP A 267 14.37 -15.69 10.50
N ARG A 268 14.12 -15.03 9.34
CA ARG A 268 14.79 -15.33 8.07
C ARG A 268 16.29 -15.11 8.14
N ALA A 269 16.74 -13.99 8.72
CA ALA A 269 18.16 -13.70 8.90
C ALA A 269 18.84 -14.70 9.84
N GLU A 270 18.14 -15.15 10.89
CA GLU A 270 18.62 -16.20 11.79
C GLU A 270 18.72 -17.56 11.09
N ALA A 271 17.76 -17.91 10.23
CA ALA A 271 17.87 -19.10 9.39
C ALA A 271 19.02 -18.98 8.40
N GLY A 272 19.26 -17.78 7.86
CA GLY A 272 20.36 -17.47 6.96
C GLY A 272 21.72 -17.73 7.58
N ILE A 273 21.99 -17.31 8.81
CA ILE A 273 23.28 -17.58 9.47
C ILE A 273 23.48 -19.10 9.72
N ARG A 274 22.39 -19.82 10.06
CA ARG A 274 22.46 -21.29 10.21
C ARG A 274 22.82 -21.97 8.88
N LEU A 275 22.22 -21.53 7.79
CA LEU A 275 22.53 -22.00 6.44
C LEU A 275 24.00 -21.73 6.10
N GLN A 276 24.48 -20.50 6.30
CA GLN A 276 25.89 -20.15 5.98
C GLN A 276 26.90 -20.96 6.82
N ARG A 277 26.56 -21.28 8.06
CA ARG A 277 27.37 -22.20 8.88
C ARG A 277 27.35 -23.63 8.33
N ALA A 278 26.21 -24.12 7.86
CA ALA A 278 26.11 -25.45 7.26
C ALA A 278 26.85 -25.56 5.91
N LEU A 279 27.01 -24.45 5.19
CA LEU A 279 27.83 -24.40 3.96
C LEU A 279 29.33 -24.60 4.18
N ARG A 280 29.81 -24.59 5.42
CA ARG A 280 31.19 -25.01 5.76
C ARG A 280 31.42 -26.49 5.56
N THR A 281 30.38 -27.33 5.69
CA THR A 281 30.47 -28.76 5.44
C THR A 281 30.56 -29.02 3.93
N PRO A 282 31.56 -29.66 3.36
CA PRO A 282 31.63 -29.90 1.92
C PRO A 282 30.48 -30.81 1.43
N SER A 283 30.10 -30.68 0.16
CA SER A 283 29.21 -31.62 -0.52
C SER A 283 30.02 -32.87 -0.94
N LEU A 284 29.33 -33.99 -1.10
CA LEU A 284 29.90 -35.21 -1.65
C LEU A 284 29.37 -35.41 -3.07
N SER A 285 30.25 -35.41 -4.08
CA SER A 285 29.90 -35.81 -5.43
C SER A 285 30.09 -37.29 -5.62
N VAL A 286 29.08 -38.02 -6.03
CA VAL A 286 29.13 -39.43 -6.33
C VAL A 286 28.71 -39.67 -7.79
N GLY A 287 29.45 -40.51 -8.49
CA GLY A 287 29.16 -40.85 -9.88
C GLY A 287 29.35 -42.32 -10.16
N ALA A 288 28.62 -42.78 -11.18
CA ALA A 288 28.77 -44.14 -11.71
C ALA A 288 28.63 -44.08 -13.25
N GLY A 289 29.40 -44.90 -13.94
CA GLY A 289 29.39 -44.87 -15.41
C GLY A 289 29.99 -46.11 -16.02
N LEU A 290 29.99 -46.11 -17.37
CA LEU A 290 30.65 -47.12 -18.22
C LEU A 290 31.89 -46.45 -18.80
N LYS A 291 33.03 -47.18 -18.72
CA LYS A 291 34.30 -46.80 -19.32
C LYS A 291 34.65 -47.83 -20.40
N ARG A 292 34.99 -47.35 -21.59
CA ARG A 292 35.61 -48.13 -22.63
C ARG A 292 37.09 -47.73 -22.69
N ASP A 293 37.97 -48.67 -22.40
CA ASP A 293 39.42 -48.48 -22.30
C ASP A 293 40.10 -49.37 -23.34
N PHE A 294 40.63 -48.79 -24.42
CA PHE A 294 41.33 -49.50 -25.48
C PHE A 294 40.63 -50.78 -25.94
N GLY A 295 39.28 -50.75 -26.05
CA GLY A 295 38.49 -51.90 -26.50
C GLY A 295 37.91 -52.78 -25.39
N ALA A 296 38.35 -52.64 -24.14
CA ALA A 296 37.72 -53.26 -22.97
C ALA A 296 36.61 -52.36 -22.38
N ASN A 297 35.51 -52.99 -21.93
CA ASN A 297 34.45 -52.27 -21.23
C ASN A 297 34.55 -52.54 -19.73
N GLY A 298 34.38 -51.48 -18.92
CA GLY A 298 34.36 -51.53 -17.45
C GLY A 298 33.39 -50.59 -16.83
N PHE A 299 33.13 -50.75 -15.53
CA PHE A 299 32.40 -49.78 -14.71
C PHE A 299 33.38 -48.78 -14.09
N VAL A 300 32.99 -47.55 -13.97
CA VAL A 300 33.73 -46.52 -13.24
C VAL A 300 32.82 -45.93 -12.15
N PHE A 301 33.39 -45.77 -10.96
CA PHE A 301 32.79 -45.06 -9.84
C PHE A 301 33.65 -43.85 -9.50
N THR A 302 33.03 -42.71 -9.34
CA THR A 302 33.70 -41.45 -8.98
C THR A 302 33.21 -40.94 -7.64
N PHE A 303 34.15 -40.51 -6.81
CA PHE A 303 33.86 -39.87 -5.53
C PHE A 303 34.70 -38.60 -5.45
N GLY A 304 34.07 -37.49 -5.14
CA GLY A 304 34.74 -36.21 -5.01
C GLY A 304 34.24 -35.45 -3.78
N VAL A 305 35.19 -34.98 -2.96
CA VAL A 305 34.90 -34.10 -1.83
C VAL A 305 35.80 -32.88 -1.94
N PRO A 306 35.29 -31.66 -2.11
CA PRO A 306 36.12 -30.45 -2.09
C PRO A 306 36.69 -30.27 -0.69
N LEU A 307 38.03 -30.09 -0.60
CA LEU A 307 38.72 -29.86 0.65
C LEU A 307 38.74 -28.36 0.98
N PRO A 308 38.11 -27.89 2.07
CA PRO A 308 38.01 -26.47 2.42
C PRO A 308 39.33 -25.98 3.08
N LEU A 309 40.42 -25.96 2.31
CA LEU A 309 41.76 -25.57 2.82
C LEU A 309 41.88 -24.04 2.90
N PHE A 310 41.38 -23.31 1.89
CA PHE A 310 41.58 -21.87 1.75
C PHE A 310 40.29 -21.08 2.04
N ASN A 311 39.10 -21.64 1.78
CA ASN A 311 37.84 -20.99 1.99
C ASN A 311 36.89 -21.92 2.75
N ARG A 312 36.57 -21.54 3.99
CA ARG A 312 35.64 -22.25 4.87
C ARG A 312 34.35 -21.47 5.05
N ASN A 313 33.99 -20.62 4.07
CA ASN A 313 32.80 -19.76 4.09
C ASN A 313 32.79 -18.76 5.26
N GLU A 314 34.00 -18.30 5.72
CA GLU A 314 34.09 -17.31 6.80
C GLU A 314 33.38 -16.00 6.41
N ALA A 315 33.61 -15.54 5.19
CA ALA A 315 32.97 -14.31 4.66
C ALA A 315 31.44 -14.43 4.61
N GLY A 316 30.91 -15.56 4.15
CA GLY A 316 29.45 -15.81 4.13
C GLY A 316 28.87 -15.81 5.54
N VAL A 317 29.53 -16.42 6.50
CA VAL A 317 29.07 -16.42 7.91
C VAL A 317 29.16 -15.02 8.52
N ALA A 318 30.24 -14.26 8.25
CA ALA A 318 30.40 -12.91 8.75
C ALA A 318 29.33 -11.97 8.20
N ARG A 319 29.07 -12.07 6.90
CA ARG A 319 27.99 -11.31 6.22
C ARG A 319 26.60 -11.64 6.81
N ALA A 320 26.26 -12.92 6.93
CA ALA A 320 24.97 -13.33 7.50
C ALA A 320 24.83 -12.90 8.97
N GLY A 321 25.93 -12.88 9.73
CA GLY A 321 25.96 -12.33 11.08
C GLY A 321 25.72 -10.81 11.12
N ALA A 322 26.19 -10.07 10.13
CA ALA A 322 25.87 -8.64 9.99
C ALA A 322 24.40 -8.42 9.60
N GLU A 323 23.89 -9.21 8.66
CA GLU A 323 22.48 -9.18 8.24
C GLU A 323 21.52 -9.51 9.41
N GLN A 324 21.87 -10.47 10.26
CA GLN A 324 21.10 -10.78 11.48
C GLN A 324 21.04 -9.58 12.43
N ARG A 325 22.18 -8.93 12.71
CA ARG A 325 22.22 -7.74 13.56
C ARG A 325 21.43 -6.57 12.94
N GLN A 326 21.50 -6.42 11.62
CA GLN A 326 20.72 -5.42 10.89
C GLN A 326 19.21 -5.67 11.01
N ALA A 327 18.77 -6.92 10.87
CA ALA A 327 17.36 -7.29 11.03
C ALA A 327 16.85 -7.03 12.46
N ALA A 328 17.65 -7.35 13.48
CA ALA A 328 17.32 -7.05 14.88
C ALA A 328 17.21 -5.54 15.13
N ALA A 329 18.13 -4.73 14.59
CA ALA A 329 18.06 -3.28 14.71
C ALA A 329 16.84 -2.69 13.99
N ARG A 330 16.47 -3.23 12.80
CA ARG A 330 15.26 -2.84 12.08
C ARG A 330 14.00 -3.17 12.87
N LEU A 331 13.94 -4.34 13.51
CA LEU A 331 12.80 -4.70 14.36
C LEU A 331 12.62 -3.67 15.50
N THR A 332 13.70 -3.33 16.22
CA THR A 332 13.64 -2.30 17.27
C THR A 332 13.19 -0.94 16.74
N ALA A 333 13.65 -0.54 15.55
CA ALA A 333 13.22 0.70 14.90
C ALA A 333 11.73 0.67 14.57
N VAL A 334 11.20 -0.43 14.03
CA VAL A 334 9.76 -0.59 13.75
C VAL A 334 8.94 -0.56 15.04
N GLU A 335 9.37 -1.22 16.12
CA GLU A 335 8.70 -1.17 17.42
C GLU A 335 8.59 0.27 17.98
N THR A 336 9.66 1.03 17.84
CA THR A 336 9.70 2.44 18.24
C THR A 336 8.76 3.27 17.37
N GLN A 337 8.78 3.06 16.05
CA GLN A 337 7.91 3.76 15.10
C GLN A 337 6.44 3.46 15.36
N VAL A 338 6.08 2.20 15.61
CA VAL A 338 4.71 1.79 15.99
C VAL A 338 4.25 2.51 17.25
N SER A 339 5.10 2.58 18.26
CA SER A 339 4.77 3.27 19.52
C SER A 339 4.55 4.76 19.29
N LEU A 340 5.38 5.41 18.47
CA LEU A 340 5.25 6.81 18.09
C LEU A 340 3.93 7.05 17.33
N GLU A 341 3.64 6.27 16.29
CA GLU A 341 2.43 6.43 15.47
C GLU A 341 1.14 6.30 16.31
N VAL A 342 1.11 5.34 17.24
CA VAL A 342 -0.04 5.19 18.16
C VAL A 342 -0.19 6.42 19.05
N GLN A 343 0.92 6.93 19.61
CA GLN A 343 0.88 8.12 20.45
C GLN A 343 0.44 9.37 19.68
N GLU A 344 0.96 9.56 18.48
CA GLU A 344 0.55 10.67 17.59
C GLU A 344 -0.94 10.58 17.23
N ALA A 345 -1.43 9.38 16.92
CA ALA A 345 -2.83 9.15 16.60
C ALA A 345 -3.75 9.43 17.79
N LEU A 346 -3.38 9.03 19.01
CA LEU A 346 -4.12 9.35 20.22
C LEU A 346 -4.16 10.86 20.48
N ASN A 347 -3.03 11.54 20.32
CA ASN A 347 -2.94 12.99 20.46
C ASN A 347 -3.84 13.70 19.42
N ALA A 348 -3.83 13.21 18.17
CA ALA A 348 -4.65 13.75 17.10
C ALA A 348 -6.15 13.58 17.40
N VAL A 349 -6.59 12.43 17.92
CA VAL A 349 -7.97 12.18 18.32
C VAL A 349 -8.38 13.13 19.46
N ASP A 350 -7.55 13.27 20.48
CA ASP A 350 -7.89 14.14 21.62
C ASP A 350 -8.00 15.60 21.21
N VAL A 351 -7.03 16.12 20.46
CA VAL A 351 -7.03 17.53 20.02
C VAL A 351 -8.16 17.81 19.03
N SER A 352 -8.37 16.92 18.04
CA SER A 352 -9.45 17.12 17.06
C SER A 352 -10.84 17.02 17.70
N ARG A 353 -11.03 16.14 18.69
CA ARG A 353 -12.26 16.06 19.47
C ARG A 353 -12.56 17.36 20.21
N ARG A 354 -11.59 17.92 20.93
CA ARG A 354 -11.76 19.20 21.64
C ARG A 354 -12.05 20.35 20.70
N ARG A 355 -11.36 20.41 19.57
CA ARG A 355 -11.58 21.41 18.54
C ARG A 355 -12.99 21.31 17.92
N LEU A 356 -13.46 20.09 17.65
CA LEU A 356 -14.79 19.84 17.14
C LEU A 356 -15.87 20.30 18.13
N SER A 357 -15.73 19.92 19.41
CA SER A 357 -16.67 20.35 20.47
C SER A 357 -16.73 21.88 20.60
N TYR A 358 -15.59 22.57 20.51
CA TYR A 358 -15.55 24.03 20.54
C TYR A 358 -16.27 24.69 19.35
N VAL A 359 -16.02 24.18 18.14
CA VAL A 359 -16.59 24.76 16.91
C VAL A 359 -18.09 24.49 16.82
N GLU A 360 -18.56 23.30 17.17
CA GLU A 360 -19.99 22.96 17.12
C GLU A 360 -20.80 23.57 18.28
N GLY A 361 -20.17 23.84 19.40
CA GLY A 361 -20.83 24.43 20.57
C GLY A 361 -21.20 25.89 20.37
N GLU A 362 -20.23 26.78 20.38
CA GLU A 362 -20.47 28.24 20.38
C GLU A 362 -20.17 28.94 19.06
N TYR A 363 -19.07 28.54 18.37
CA TYR A 363 -18.55 29.32 17.26
C TYR A 363 -19.53 29.42 16.09
N LEU A 364 -20.06 28.29 15.63
CA LEU A 364 -21.00 28.26 14.50
C LEU A 364 -22.34 28.91 14.86
N LYS A 365 -22.84 28.69 16.08
CA LYS A 365 -24.07 29.29 16.57
C LYS A 365 -23.97 30.82 16.57
N SER A 366 -22.90 31.36 17.18
CA SER A 366 -22.64 32.80 17.23
C SER A 366 -22.51 33.43 15.85
N ALA A 367 -21.80 32.75 14.90
CA ALA A 367 -21.68 33.24 13.53
C ALA A 367 -23.01 33.29 12.79
N ARG A 368 -23.91 32.30 12.98
CA ARG A 368 -25.24 32.29 12.40
C ARG A 368 -26.12 33.41 12.99
N GLU A 369 -26.16 33.51 14.31
CA GLU A 369 -26.94 34.55 15.01
C GLU A 369 -26.49 35.96 14.60
N ALA A 370 -25.16 36.19 14.59
CA ALA A 370 -24.62 37.47 14.16
C ALA A 370 -25.05 37.83 12.73
N ARG A 371 -24.93 36.89 11.79
CA ARG A 371 -25.36 37.11 10.39
C ARG A 371 -26.85 37.40 10.30
N ASP A 372 -27.71 36.67 11.04
CA ASP A 372 -29.16 36.84 10.98
C ASP A 372 -29.58 38.17 11.56
N ILE A 373 -29.00 38.63 12.67
CA ILE A 373 -29.22 39.95 13.25
C ILE A 373 -28.80 41.06 12.28
N VAL A 374 -27.60 40.98 11.71
CA VAL A 374 -27.08 41.98 10.78
C VAL A 374 -27.90 42.00 9.48
N LEU A 375 -28.35 40.87 8.95
CA LEU A 375 -29.22 40.81 7.77
C LEU A 375 -30.56 41.45 8.05
N ALA A 376 -31.18 41.19 9.19
CA ALA A 376 -32.44 41.83 9.58
C ALA A 376 -32.27 43.36 9.71
N SER A 377 -31.21 43.80 10.36
CA SER A 377 -30.87 45.23 10.51
C SER A 377 -30.55 45.90 9.15
N TYR A 378 -29.84 45.23 8.24
CA TYR A 378 -29.60 45.72 6.89
C TYR A 378 -30.87 45.91 6.08
N ARG A 379 -31.83 44.96 6.16
CA ARG A 379 -33.10 45.03 5.49
C ARG A 379 -33.95 46.20 5.98
N SER A 380 -33.89 46.54 7.26
CA SER A 380 -34.58 47.68 7.86
C SER A 380 -33.82 48.99 7.78
N GLY A 381 -32.62 49.02 7.19
CA GLY A 381 -31.79 50.23 7.05
C GLY A 381 -30.94 50.60 8.28
N GLY A 382 -30.90 49.74 9.30
CA GLY A 382 -30.13 49.95 10.54
C GLY A 382 -28.68 49.47 10.48
N ALA A 383 -28.28 48.67 9.47
CA ALA A 383 -26.92 48.25 9.25
C ALA A 383 -26.49 48.59 7.81
N THR A 384 -25.18 48.70 7.61
CA THR A 384 -24.61 48.98 6.28
C THR A 384 -24.43 47.69 5.45
N LEU A 385 -24.30 47.86 4.12
CA LEU A 385 -23.94 46.73 3.23
C LEU A 385 -22.60 46.08 3.65
N ILE A 386 -21.65 46.86 4.16
CA ILE A 386 -20.35 46.34 4.63
C ILE A 386 -20.53 45.40 5.81
N ASP A 387 -21.31 45.82 6.82
CA ASP A 387 -21.58 44.99 8.01
C ASP A 387 -22.24 43.66 7.60
N TYR A 388 -23.17 43.68 6.66
CA TYR A 388 -23.77 42.44 6.13
C TYR A 388 -22.78 41.55 5.42
N LEU A 389 -21.92 42.10 4.54
CA LEU A 389 -20.91 41.33 3.81
C LEU A 389 -19.88 40.72 4.74
N ASP A 390 -19.46 41.43 5.79
CA ASP A 390 -18.54 40.95 6.80
C ASP A 390 -19.16 39.81 7.64
N ALA A 391 -20.40 39.96 8.08
CA ALA A 391 -21.15 38.91 8.75
C ALA A 391 -21.33 37.64 7.87
N GLN A 392 -21.57 37.84 6.57
CA GLN A 392 -21.73 36.74 5.61
C GLN A 392 -20.40 36.00 5.38
N ARG A 393 -19.25 36.73 5.31
CA ARG A 393 -17.92 36.12 5.23
C ARG A 393 -17.60 35.33 6.50
N ALA A 394 -17.90 35.88 7.67
CA ALA A 394 -17.71 35.19 8.95
C ALA A 394 -18.52 33.90 9.05
N LEU A 395 -19.77 33.91 8.63
CA LEU A 395 -20.61 32.69 8.60
C LEU A 395 -20.04 31.64 7.63
N ARG A 396 -19.69 32.04 6.42
CA ARG A 396 -19.07 31.15 5.44
C ARG A 396 -17.80 30.47 6.01
N GLU A 397 -16.94 31.28 6.62
CA GLU A 397 -15.70 30.74 7.24
C GLU A 397 -16.00 29.80 8.39
N ALA A 398 -17.02 30.09 9.22
CA ALA A 398 -17.45 29.21 10.30
C ALA A 398 -18.00 27.86 9.77
N LEU A 399 -18.75 27.85 8.67
CA LEU A 399 -19.26 26.65 8.05
C LEU A 399 -18.12 25.79 7.43
N ARG A 400 -17.18 26.41 6.74
CA ARG A 400 -15.99 25.70 6.22
C ARG A 400 -15.11 25.16 7.36
N THR A 401 -14.96 25.93 8.42
CA THR A 401 -14.24 25.49 9.63
C THR A 401 -14.96 24.29 10.26
N GLN A 402 -16.28 24.29 10.35
CA GLN A 402 -17.04 23.14 10.83
C GLN A 402 -16.78 21.89 9.97
N ASN A 403 -16.90 22.00 8.64
CA ASN A 403 -16.61 20.90 7.72
C ASN A 403 -15.19 20.36 7.95
N ARG A 404 -14.21 21.25 8.07
CA ARG A 404 -12.81 20.90 8.28
C ARG A 404 -12.57 20.20 9.61
N VAL A 405 -13.11 20.68 10.72
CA VAL A 405 -12.89 20.02 12.03
C VAL A 405 -13.60 18.67 12.12
N ARG A 406 -14.75 18.50 11.48
CA ARG A 406 -15.42 17.21 11.34
C ARG A 406 -14.57 16.23 10.55
N PHE A 407 -14.02 16.68 9.44
CA PHE A 407 -13.08 15.89 8.64
C PHE A 407 -11.83 15.52 9.44
N ASP A 408 -11.17 16.49 10.08
CA ASP A 408 -9.95 16.26 10.87
C ASP A 408 -10.19 15.22 11.98
N TYR A 409 -11.32 15.30 12.68
CA TYR A 409 -11.70 14.31 13.69
C TYR A 409 -11.95 12.93 13.08
N ARG A 410 -12.67 12.85 11.95
CA ARG A 410 -12.92 11.59 11.26
C ARG A 410 -11.63 10.91 10.79
N ILE A 411 -10.71 11.69 10.23
CA ILE A 411 -9.40 11.18 9.79
C ILE A 411 -8.55 10.73 10.98
N SER A 412 -8.56 11.46 12.10
CA SER A 412 -7.82 11.05 13.31
C SER A 412 -8.30 9.70 13.85
N LEU A 413 -9.60 9.38 13.76
CA LEU A 413 -10.14 8.07 14.12
C LEU A 413 -9.62 6.98 13.18
N PHE A 414 -9.64 7.21 11.86
CA PHE A 414 -9.08 6.25 10.90
C PHE A 414 -7.58 6.06 11.07
N GLN A 415 -6.84 7.12 11.38
CA GLN A 415 -5.42 7.05 11.68
C GLN A 415 -5.16 6.21 12.93
N TYR A 416 -5.97 6.38 13.98
CA TYR A 416 -5.88 5.58 15.19
C TYR A 416 -6.14 4.10 14.93
N GLU A 417 -7.22 3.75 14.20
CA GLU A 417 -7.50 2.38 13.80
C GLU A 417 -6.34 1.76 13.00
N ALA A 418 -5.78 2.51 12.05
CA ALA A 418 -4.65 2.05 11.26
C ALA A 418 -3.37 1.89 12.10
N ALA A 419 -3.12 2.81 13.05
CA ALA A 419 -1.94 2.77 13.92
C ALA A 419 -1.98 1.59 14.90
N VAL A 420 -3.16 1.25 15.43
CA VAL A 420 -3.34 0.10 16.33
C VAL A 420 -3.37 -1.22 15.55
N GLY A 421 -3.58 -1.20 14.23
CA GLY A 421 -3.69 -2.42 13.42
C GLY A 421 -5.00 -3.20 13.66
N ALA A 422 -6.00 -2.56 14.27
CA ALA A 422 -7.30 -3.19 14.47
C ALA A 422 -7.98 -3.42 13.10
N PRO A 423 -8.68 -4.56 12.89
CA PRO A 423 -9.59 -4.67 11.77
C PRO A 423 -10.62 -3.54 11.89
N ALA A 424 -10.94 -2.87 10.78
CA ALA A 424 -12.00 -1.87 10.78
C ALA A 424 -13.22 -2.49 11.47
N VAL A 425 -13.72 -1.81 12.49
CA VAL A 425 -15.02 -2.14 13.07
C VAL A 425 -16.04 -1.82 11.98
N THR A 426 -16.28 -2.77 11.10
CA THR A 426 -17.47 -2.80 10.27
C THR A 426 -18.63 -2.96 11.24
N GLN A 427 -19.44 -1.91 11.35
CA GLN A 427 -20.67 -1.98 12.13
C GLN A 427 -21.45 -3.23 11.71
N GLY A 428 -21.41 -4.26 12.55
CA GLY A 428 -22.38 -5.33 12.58
C GLY A 428 -22.24 -6.50 11.61
N LYS A 429 -21.03 -7.06 11.39
CA LYS A 429 -20.91 -8.49 11.07
C LYS A 429 -19.44 -8.93 11.25
N GLU A 430 -19.18 -9.76 12.25
CA GLU A 430 -18.04 -10.66 12.22
C GLU A 430 -18.22 -11.56 10.97
N LEU A 431 -17.25 -11.52 10.07
CA LEU A 431 -17.14 -12.51 9.00
C LEU A 431 -16.39 -13.73 9.56
N PRO A 432 -16.84 -14.94 9.23
CA PRO A 432 -16.33 -16.20 9.74
C PRO A 432 -14.87 -16.50 9.40
#